data_3b719e8cf2593cc3915accf9d8806d2c
#
_entry.id   3b719e8cf2593cc3915accf9d8806d2c
#
_cell.length_a   1.000
_cell.length_b   1.000
_cell.length_c   1.000
_cell.angle_alpha   90.00
_cell.angle_beta   90.00
_cell.angle_gamma   90.00
#
_symmetry.space_group_name_H-M   'P 1'
#
loop_
_entity.id
_entity.type
_entity.pdbx_description
1 polymer ?
#
loop_
_entity_poly.entity_id
_entity_poly.type
_entity_poly.pdbx_seq_one_letter_code
_entity_poly.pdbx_strand_id
1 'polypeptide(L)'
;MKTILKNNERLDDLQINNKFLIQSPFEYSFTSDSVQLANFAKCKPSDRVVDLCSGTGVVGVLIQTKTNAQKVVCVEIQPQLADMNKRSVEYNNQQDSIEVVNAPLQNINKQIGTGYDVVVCNPPYKDAGKLSEKENINIAKHEIKVTLEEIIKEASVLLKFGGRFYTVNKEERLTDLFVFCRKYGLEPKRLKLLHSEKGACIILLEAKKGGKSGLRIITK
;
A
#
# COMPACT_ATOMS: atom_id res chain seq x y z
N MET A 1 -21.22 24.03 -0.53
CA MET A 1 -20.17 22.99 -0.58
C MET A 1 -19.55 22.88 0.80
N LYS A 2 -19.63 21.72 1.50
CA LYS A 2 -18.85 21.53 2.72
C LYS A 2 -17.38 21.58 2.35
N THR A 3 -16.59 22.38 3.06
CA THR A 3 -15.15 22.47 2.85
C THR A 3 -14.56 21.11 3.19
N ILE A 4 -14.11 20.37 2.18
CA ILE A 4 -13.54 19.04 2.37
C ILE A 4 -12.13 19.09 2.98
N LEU A 5 -11.43 20.22 2.82
CA LEU A 5 -10.10 20.46 3.35
C LEU A 5 -10.15 21.05 4.76
N LYS A 6 -9.30 20.54 5.65
CA LYS A 6 -8.98 21.12 6.94
C LYS A 6 -7.81 22.12 6.82
N ASN A 7 -7.51 22.85 7.91
CA ASN A 7 -6.38 23.78 7.92
C ASN A 7 -5.07 23.08 7.51
N ASN A 8 -4.29 23.75 6.64
CA ASN A 8 -3.01 23.25 6.11
C ASN A 8 -3.10 21.99 5.23
N GLU A 9 -4.28 21.62 4.78
CA GLU A 9 -4.43 20.57 3.78
C GLU A 9 -4.52 21.15 2.37
N ARG A 10 -4.13 20.36 1.38
CA ARG A 10 -4.24 20.67 -0.05
C ARG A 10 -4.76 19.47 -0.83
N LEU A 11 -5.27 19.72 -2.03
CA LEU A 11 -5.59 18.68 -3.01
C LEU A 11 -4.41 18.50 -3.96
N ASP A 12 -3.89 17.29 -4.03
CA ASP A 12 -2.88 16.90 -5.01
C ASP A 12 -3.57 16.13 -6.15
N ASP A 13 -3.37 16.59 -7.38
CA ASP A 13 -3.92 15.96 -8.59
C ASP A 13 -3.13 14.69 -8.92
N LEU A 14 -3.83 13.56 -9.06
CA LEU A 14 -3.24 12.28 -9.46
C LEU A 14 -3.01 12.17 -10.97
N GLN A 15 -3.38 13.20 -11.73
CA GLN A 15 -3.26 13.26 -13.20
C GLN A 15 -3.92 12.07 -13.92
N ILE A 16 -4.99 11.55 -13.31
CA ILE A 16 -5.78 10.46 -13.89
C ILE A 16 -7.27 10.68 -13.60
N ASN A 17 -8.09 10.73 -14.63
CA ASN A 17 -9.55 10.79 -14.56
C ASN A 17 -10.08 11.80 -13.52
N ASN A 18 -9.43 12.97 -13.38
CA ASN A 18 -9.78 14.01 -12.40
C ASN A 18 -9.87 13.46 -10.95
N LYS A 19 -8.93 12.62 -10.56
CA LYS A 19 -8.82 12.10 -9.19
C LYS A 19 -7.79 12.89 -8.39
N PHE A 20 -8.14 13.19 -7.15
CA PHE A 20 -7.35 14.01 -6.24
C PHE A 20 -7.16 13.31 -4.90
N LEU A 21 -6.11 13.69 -4.19
CA LEU A 21 -5.86 13.25 -2.81
C LEU A 21 -5.70 14.45 -1.89
N ILE A 22 -6.24 14.34 -0.70
CA ILE A 22 -5.99 15.28 0.39
C ILE A 22 -4.64 14.95 1.01
N GLN A 23 -3.76 15.96 1.07
CA GLN A 23 -2.42 15.87 1.65
C GLN A 23 -2.20 17.00 2.65
N SER A 24 -1.29 16.78 3.60
CA SER A 24 -0.84 17.78 4.56
C SER A 24 0.68 17.84 4.60
N PRO A 25 1.31 19.03 4.67
CA PRO A 25 2.76 19.16 4.81
C PRO A 25 3.27 18.68 6.18
N PHE A 26 2.37 18.45 7.14
CA PHE A 26 2.69 17.98 8.49
C PHE A 26 2.61 16.47 8.64
N GLU A 27 2.06 15.78 7.63
CA GLU A 27 1.89 14.33 7.61
C GLU A 27 2.71 13.70 6.49
N TYR A 28 2.80 12.37 6.50
CA TYR A 28 3.48 11.65 5.43
C TYR A 28 2.73 11.84 4.10
N SER A 29 3.42 12.42 3.12
CA SER A 29 2.91 12.56 1.76
C SER A 29 3.34 11.37 0.91
N PHE A 30 2.47 10.94 -0.01
CA PHE A 30 2.81 9.86 -0.92
C PHE A 30 4.00 10.24 -1.83
N THR A 31 4.73 9.22 -2.27
CA THR A 31 5.89 9.35 -3.16
C THR A 31 5.61 8.70 -4.51
N SER A 32 6.51 8.88 -5.46
CA SER A 32 6.48 8.18 -6.75
C SER A 32 6.38 6.66 -6.61
N ASP A 33 6.93 6.09 -5.52
CA ASP A 33 6.93 4.65 -5.25
C ASP A 33 5.52 4.08 -5.15
N SER A 34 4.62 4.81 -4.49
CA SER A 34 3.20 4.43 -4.40
C SER A 34 2.53 4.39 -5.77
N VAL A 35 2.82 5.37 -6.61
CA VAL A 35 2.31 5.42 -8.00
C VAL A 35 2.87 4.28 -8.83
N GLN A 36 4.17 4.00 -8.69
CA GLN A 36 4.84 2.88 -9.38
C GLN A 36 4.26 1.53 -8.93
N LEU A 37 3.99 1.35 -7.63
CA LEU A 37 3.34 0.16 -7.10
C LEU A 37 1.94 -0.03 -7.70
N ALA A 38 1.12 1.01 -7.72
CA ALA A 38 -0.22 0.96 -8.31
C ALA A 38 -0.19 0.65 -9.83
N ASN A 39 0.86 1.11 -10.54
CA ASN A 39 1.06 0.79 -11.95
C ASN A 39 1.56 -0.64 -12.19
N PHE A 40 2.34 -1.18 -11.27
CA PHE A 40 2.89 -2.53 -11.35
C PHE A 40 1.86 -3.60 -10.98
N ALA A 41 0.97 -3.28 -10.03
CA ALA A 41 -0.09 -4.19 -9.59
C ALA A 41 -1.08 -4.47 -10.73
N LYS A 42 -1.38 -5.77 -10.92
CA LYS A 42 -2.36 -6.22 -11.90
C LYS A 42 -3.64 -6.61 -11.19
N CYS A 43 -4.70 -5.86 -11.42
CA CYS A 43 -6.04 -6.14 -10.90
C CYS A 43 -7.04 -6.27 -12.04
N LYS A 44 -8.12 -7.02 -11.78
CA LYS A 44 -9.28 -7.19 -12.68
C LYS A 44 -10.50 -6.50 -12.07
N PRO A 45 -11.53 -6.17 -12.85
CA PRO A 45 -12.76 -5.58 -12.31
C PRO A 45 -13.47 -6.45 -11.26
N SER A 46 -13.28 -7.78 -11.31
CA SER A 46 -13.85 -8.72 -10.33
C SER A 46 -13.00 -8.90 -9.07
N ASP A 47 -11.80 -8.31 -9.00
CA ASP A 47 -10.87 -8.54 -7.89
C ASP A 47 -11.31 -7.75 -6.65
N ARG A 48 -11.21 -8.40 -5.48
CA ARG A 48 -11.24 -7.77 -4.16
C ARG A 48 -9.82 -7.48 -3.72
N VAL A 49 -9.55 -6.23 -3.39
CA VAL A 49 -8.19 -5.72 -3.12
C VAL A 49 -8.07 -5.21 -1.70
N VAL A 50 -6.92 -5.44 -1.04
CA VAL A 50 -6.55 -4.76 0.21
C VAL A 50 -5.30 -3.94 -0.02
N ASP A 51 -5.32 -2.68 0.43
CA ASP A 51 -4.17 -1.77 0.49
C ASP A 51 -3.73 -1.64 1.96
N LEU A 52 -2.66 -2.33 2.32
CA LEU A 52 -2.10 -2.31 3.68
C LEU A 52 -1.14 -1.13 3.85
N CYS A 53 -1.17 -0.46 4.99
CA CYS A 53 -0.41 0.77 5.26
C CYS A 53 -0.75 1.85 4.23
N SER A 54 -2.04 2.05 3.98
CA SER A 54 -2.54 2.81 2.82
C SER A 54 -2.24 4.31 2.87
N GLY A 55 -1.83 4.85 4.03
CA GLY A 55 -1.60 6.28 4.19
C GLY A 55 -2.82 7.10 3.80
N THR A 56 -2.62 8.09 2.93
CA THR A 56 -3.70 8.93 2.38
C THR A 56 -4.48 8.27 1.23
N GLY A 57 -4.19 6.99 0.90
CA GLY A 57 -5.00 6.16 0.00
C GLY A 57 -4.59 6.17 -1.46
N VAL A 58 -3.40 6.66 -1.81
CA VAL A 58 -2.99 6.83 -3.22
C VAL A 58 -3.03 5.52 -4.00
N VAL A 59 -2.55 4.40 -3.42
CA VAL A 59 -2.51 3.11 -4.12
C VAL A 59 -3.91 2.58 -4.35
N GLY A 60 -4.76 2.60 -3.31
CA GLY A 60 -6.15 2.17 -3.40
C GLY A 60 -6.97 2.96 -4.41
N VAL A 61 -6.89 4.31 -4.38
CA VAL A 61 -7.58 5.22 -5.33
C VAL A 61 -7.11 4.96 -6.76
N LEU A 62 -5.79 4.83 -6.99
CA LEU A 62 -5.24 4.58 -8.32
C LEU A 62 -5.65 3.21 -8.86
N ILE A 63 -5.60 2.15 -8.05
CA ILE A 63 -6.04 0.81 -8.46
C ILE A 63 -7.52 0.85 -8.85
N GLN A 64 -8.38 1.40 -7.99
CA GLN A 64 -9.80 1.50 -8.27
C GLN A 64 -10.06 2.27 -9.57
N THR A 65 -9.41 3.42 -9.75
CA THR A 65 -9.59 4.25 -10.95
C THR A 65 -9.15 3.56 -12.24
N LYS A 66 -8.07 2.79 -12.19
CA LYS A 66 -7.49 2.13 -13.37
C LYS A 66 -8.18 0.82 -13.74
N THR A 67 -8.71 0.11 -12.76
CA THR A 67 -9.13 -1.29 -12.94
C THR A 67 -10.61 -1.54 -12.69
N ASN A 68 -11.31 -0.58 -12.07
CA ASN A 68 -12.68 -0.76 -11.59
C ASN A 68 -12.83 -2.03 -10.73
N ALA A 69 -11.84 -2.30 -9.87
CA ALA A 69 -11.85 -3.45 -8.97
C ALA A 69 -13.17 -3.49 -8.16
N GLN A 70 -13.69 -4.68 -7.90
CA GLN A 70 -14.98 -4.87 -7.24
C GLN A 70 -15.05 -4.17 -5.88
N LYS A 71 -13.98 -4.28 -5.11
CA LYS A 71 -13.86 -3.64 -3.79
C LYS A 71 -12.39 -3.41 -3.47
N VAL A 72 -12.06 -2.25 -2.93
CA VAL A 72 -10.74 -1.94 -2.35
C VAL A 72 -10.94 -1.63 -0.88
N VAL A 73 -10.18 -2.26 0.01
CA VAL A 73 -10.14 -1.97 1.44
C VAL A 73 -8.78 -1.36 1.77
N CYS A 74 -8.77 -0.10 2.18
CA CYS A 74 -7.58 0.64 2.61
C CYS A 74 -7.44 0.52 4.13
N VAL A 75 -6.33 -0.04 4.62
CA VAL A 75 -6.05 -0.21 6.05
C VAL A 75 -4.93 0.73 6.45
N GLU A 76 -5.22 1.62 7.39
CA GLU A 76 -4.26 2.62 7.90
C GLU A 76 -4.40 2.76 9.42
N ILE A 77 -3.26 2.68 10.13
CA ILE A 77 -3.24 2.77 11.59
C ILE A 77 -3.34 4.20 12.10
N GLN A 78 -2.80 5.18 11.35
CA GLN A 78 -2.77 6.59 11.75
C GLN A 78 -4.13 7.25 11.48
N PRO A 79 -4.86 7.70 12.52
CA PRO A 79 -6.21 8.26 12.34
C PRO A 79 -6.25 9.47 11.41
N GLN A 80 -5.22 10.30 11.41
CA GLN A 80 -5.14 11.50 10.57
C GLN A 80 -5.04 11.13 9.08
N LEU A 81 -4.19 10.14 8.74
CA LEU A 81 -4.04 9.66 7.38
C LEU A 81 -5.30 8.93 6.91
N ALA A 82 -5.89 8.10 7.78
CA ALA A 82 -7.15 7.41 7.48
C ALA A 82 -8.31 8.40 7.24
N ASP A 83 -8.38 9.50 8.01
CA ASP A 83 -9.37 10.56 7.80
C ASP A 83 -9.17 11.26 6.44
N MET A 84 -7.92 11.63 6.08
CA MET A 84 -7.60 12.20 4.77
C MET A 84 -7.95 11.24 3.63
N ASN A 85 -7.64 9.95 3.79
CA ASN A 85 -7.99 8.90 2.82
C ASN A 85 -9.51 8.84 2.63
N LYS A 86 -10.29 8.74 3.71
CA LYS A 86 -11.75 8.66 3.66
C LYS A 86 -12.35 9.86 2.93
N ARG A 87 -11.93 11.08 3.28
CA ARG A 87 -12.39 12.29 2.60
C ARG A 87 -11.94 12.37 1.14
N SER A 88 -10.74 11.85 0.80
CA SER A 88 -10.29 11.73 -0.59
C SER A 88 -11.17 10.78 -1.39
N VAL A 89 -11.53 9.63 -0.81
CA VAL A 89 -12.46 8.66 -1.42
C VAL A 89 -13.83 9.29 -1.68
N GLU A 90 -14.38 10.02 -0.70
CA GLU A 90 -15.65 10.75 -0.83
C GLU A 90 -15.56 11.84 -1.92
N TYR A 91 -14.49 12.62 -1.95
CA TYR A 91 -14.26 13.66 -2.96
C TYR A 91 -14.22 13.10 -4.38
N ASN A 92 -13.62 11.93 -4.54
CA ASN A 92 -13.49 11.23 -5.80
C ASN A 92 -14.75 10.45 -6.21
N ASN A 93 -15.81 10.44 -5.40
CA ASN A 93 -17.04 9.64 -5.60
C ASN A 93 -16.71 8.13 -5.74
N GLN A 94 -15.84 7.60 -4.86
CA GLN A 94 -15.41 6.19 -4.87
C GLN A 94 -15.85 5.41 -3.62
N GLN A 95 -16.68 5.99 -2.75
CA GLN A 95 -17.10 5.41 -1.46
C GLN A 95 -17.88 4.08 -1.59
N ASP A 96 -18.46 3.81 -2.74
CA ASP A 96 -19.18 2.55 -2.99
C ASP A 96 -18.21 1.39 -3.22
N SER A 97 -17.01 1.70 -3.74
CA SER A 97 -15.99 0.71 -4.11
C SER A 97 -14.74 0.74 -3.22
N ILE A 98 -14.47 1.83 -2.50
CA ILE A 98 -13.35 1.92 -1.58
C ILE A 98 -13.87 2.09 -0.15
N GLU A 99 -13.38 1.23 0.74
CA GLU A 99 -13.60 1.29 2.17
C GLU A 99 -12.31 1.64 2.89
N VAL A 100 -12.36 2.54 3.87
CA VAL A 100 -11.20 2.93 4.67
C VAL A 100 -11.39 2.45 6.09
N VAL A 101 -10.45 1.64 6.58
CA VAL A 101 -10.44 1.04 7.90
C VAL A 101 -9.27 1.62 8.70
N ASN A 102 -9.58 2.34 9.77
CA ASN A 102 -8.56 2.83 10.69
C ASN A 102 -8.29 1.77 11.77
N ALA A 103 -7.27 0.96 11.54
CA ALA A 103 -6.89 -0.14 12.42
C ALA A 103 -5.42 -0.56 12.21
N PRO A 104 -4.79 -1.21 13.21
CA PRO A 104 -3.53 -1.91 13.00
C PRO A 104 -3.71 -3.07 12.02
N LEU A 105 -2.65 -3.40 11.26
CA LEU A 105 -2.73 -4.52 10.31
C LEU A 105 -2.71 -5.90 11.00
N GLN A 106 -2.19 -6.00 12.23
CA GLN A 106 -2.13 -7.26 12.97
C GLN A 106 -3.53 -7.80 13.25
N ASN A 107 -3.80 -9.02 12.79
CA ASN A 107 -5.12 -9.68 12.86
C ASN A 107 -6.25 -8.90 12.16
N ILE A 108 -5.93 -8.06 11.18
CA ILE A 108 -6.94 -7.26 10.45
C ILE A 108 -7.98 -8.16 9.75
N ASN A 109 -7.62 -9.40 9.44
CA ASN A 109 -8.53 -10.41 8.89
C ASN A 109 -9.78 -10.65 9.75
N LYS A 110 -9.72 -10.42 11.05
CA LYS A 110 -10.88 -10.53 11.94
C LYS A 110 -11.92 -9.44 11.71
N GLN A 111 -11.48 -8.29 11.16
CA GLN A 111 -12.34 -7.14 10.88
C GLN A 111 -12.81 -7.11 9.43
N ILE A 112 -11.91 -7.37 8.48
CA ILE A 112 -12.22 -7.25 7.04
C ILE A 112 -12.43 -8.60 6.34
N GLY A 113 -12.23 -9.72 7.05
CA GLY A 113 -12.31 -11.07 6.47
C GLY A 113 -11.07 -11.47 5.67
N THR A 114 -11.21 -12.53 4.91
CA THR A 114 -10.15 -13.10 4.04
C THR A 114 -10.68 -13.37 2.63
N GLY A 115 -9.89 -14.03 1.79
CA GLY A 115 -10.32 -14.43 0.44
C GLY A 115 -10.14 -13.33 -0.61
N TYR A 116 -9.23 -12.40 -0.38
CA TYR A 116 -8.89 -11.34 -1.33
C TYR A 116 -8.08 -11.87 -2.50
N ASP A 117 -8.27 -11.27 -3.67
CA ASP A 117 -7.56 -11.58 -4.91
C ASP A 117 -6.19 -10.94 -4.94
N VAL A 118 -6.10 -9.72 -4.39
CA VAL A 118 -4.91 -8.90 -4.39
C VAL A 118 -4.72 -8.23 -3.02
N VAL A 119 -3.49 -8.25 -2.54
CA VAL A 119 -3.02 -7.41 -1.44
C VAL A 119 -1.87 -6.56 -1.95
N VAL A 120 -1.93 -5.27 -1.72
CA VAL A 120 -0.82 -4.34 -2.01
C VAL A 120 -0.32 -3.72 -0.72
N CYS A 121 0.96 -3.39 -0.67
CA CYS A 121 1.54 -2.66 0.46
C CYS A 121 2.72 -1.81 -0.01
N ASN A 122 2.65 -0.51 0.28
CA ASN A 122 3.82 0.36 0.29
C ASN A 122 4.24 0.57 1.75
N PRO A 123 5.15 -0.26 2.28
CA PRO A 123 5.48 -0.24 3.71
C PRO A 123 6.26 1.02 4.10
N PRO A 124 6.22 1.44 5.36
CA PRO A 124 7.11 2.49 5.85
C PRO A 124 8.58 1.99 5.79
N TYR A 125 9.45 2.73 5.07
CA TYR A 125 10.85 2.32 4.81
C TYR A 125 11.84 2.75 5.88
N LYS A 126 11.42 3.43 6.94
CA LYS A 126 12.37 4.06 7.84
C LYS A 126 13.01 3.07 8.80
N ASP A 127 14.32 2.92 8.67
CA ASP A 127 15.16 2.28 9.65
C ASP A 127 15.15 3.09 10.97
N ALA A 128 15.13 2.40 12.09
CA ALA A 128 15.05 2.99 13.43
C ALA A 128 16.21 3.96 13.81
N GLY A 129 17.13 4.23 12.90
CA GLY A 129 18.38 4.96 13.18
C GLY A 129 18.45 6.43 12.75
N LYS A 130 17.51 6.93 11.93
CA LYS A 130 17.55 8.31 11.42
C LYS A 130 16.16 8.96 11.40
N LEU A 131 15.53 9.06 12.54
CA LEU A 131 14.28 9.79 12.67
C LEU A 131 14.57 11.25 13.03
N SER A 132 13.96 12.21 12.33
CA SER A 132 13.95 13.60 12.77
C SER A 132 13.16 13.73 14.07
N GLU A 133 13.42 14.76 14.90
CA GLU A 133 12.69 14.99 16.15
C GLU A 133 11.16 15.05 15.95
N LYS A 134 10.69 15.59 14.81
CA LYS A 134 9.26 15.62 14.44
C LYS A 134 8.68 14.23 14.14
N GLU A 135 9.48 13.36 13.53
CA GLU A 135 9.09 11.97 13.23
C GLU A 135 9.05 11.10 14.48
N ASN A 136 9.96 11.34 15.44
CA ASN A 136 9.95 10.67 16.74
C ASN A 136 8.67 10.97 17.54
N ILE A 137 8.12 12.19 17.46
CA ILE A 137 6.88 12.56 18.17
C ILE A 137 5.68 11.81 17.60
N ASN A 138 5.59 11.64 16.27
CA ASN A 138 4.48 10.93 15.64
C ASN A 138 4.60 9.40 15.83
N ILE A 139 5.82 8.85 15.80
CA ILE A 139 6.08 7.42 16.06
C ILE A 139 5.94 7.07 17.54
N ALA A 140 6.38 7.95 18.46
CA ALA A 140 6.22 7.74 19.89
C ALA A 140 4.75 7.75 20.36
N LYS A 141 3.86 8.40 19.62
CA LYS A 141 2.41 8.37 19.89
C LYS A 141 1.71 7.13 19.34
N HIS A 142 2.34 6.40 18.41
CA HIS A 142 1.77 5.24 17.71
C HIS A 142 2.77 4.08 17.67
N GLU A 143 3.17 3.58 18.82
CA GLU A 143 4.22 2.57 19.10
C GLU A 143 4.11 1.21 18.37
N ILE A 144 3.69 1.18 17.11
CA ILE A 144 3.64 -0.06 16.35
C ILE A 144 4.57 0.06 15.14
N LYS A 145 5.85 -0.31 15.34
CA LYS A 145 6.76 -0.62 14.23
C LYS A 145 6.25 -1.91 13.58
N VAL A 146 5.63 -1.78 12.41
CA VAL A 146 5.29 -2.94 11.59
C VAL A 146 6.53 -3.43 10.90
N THR A 147 6.88 -4.69 11.12
CA THR A 147 7.99 -5.33 10.43
C THR A 147 7.57 -5.81 9.04
N LEU A 148 8.54 -5.93 8.12
CA LEU A 148 8.30 -6.51 6.80
C LEU A 148 7.73 -7.94 6.89
N GLU A 149 8.18 -8.70 7.87
CA GLU A 149 7.70 -10.06 8.12
C GLU A 149 6.21 -10.09 8.49
N GLU A 150 5.76 -9.19 9.40
CA GLU A 150 4.36 -9.07 9.79
C GLU A 150 3.48 -8.68 8.61
N ILE A 151 3.91 -7.73 7.77
CA ILE A 151 3.18 -7.33 6.56
C ILE A 151 2.96 -8.53 5.64
N ILE A 152 4.03 -9.30 5.35
CA ILE A 152 3.97 -10.45 4.45
C ILE A 152 3.09 -11.56 5.05
N LYS A 153 3.18 -11.79 6.36
CA LYS A 153 2.33 -12.74 7.07
C LYS A 153 0.85 -12.38 6.95
N GLU A 154 0.47 -11.13 7.27
CA GLU A 154 -0.91 -10.68 7.17
C GLU A 154 -1.41 -10.68 5.72
N ALA A 155 -0.59 -10.27 4.76
CA ALA A 155 -0.92 -10.37 3.33
C ALA A 155 -1.23 -11.81 2.92
N SER A 156 -0.44 -12.77 3.41
CA SER A 156 -0.72 -14.19 3.15
C SER A 156 -2.03 -14.64 3.77
N VAL A 157 -2.34 -14.23 5.00
CA VAL A 157 -3.62 -14.58 5.67
C VAL A 157 -4.82 -14.03 4.90
N LEU A 158 -4.74 -12.79 4.43
CA LEU A 158 -5.83 -12.12 3.70
C LEU A 158 -6.10 -12.72 2.33
N LEU A 159 -5.05 -13.19 1.64
CA LEU A 159 -5.16 -13.69 0.27
C LEU A 159 -5.86 -15.05 0.20
N LYS A 160 -6.68 -15.26 -0.83
CA LYS A 160 -7.11 -16.58 -1.27
C LYS A 160 -5.95 -17.36 -1.90
N PHE A 161 -6.10 -18.69 -2.06
CA PHE A 161 -5.15 -19.48 -2.85
C PHE A 161 -5.10 -18.95 -4.30
N GLY A 162 -3.91 -18.78 -4.85
CA GLY A 162 -3.71 -18.16 -6.16
C GLY A 162 -3.79 -16.63 -6.17
N GLY A 163 -4.13 -15.98 -5.04
CA GLY A 163 -4.10 -14.53 -4.88
C GLY A 163 -2.68 -13.96 -4.96
N ARG A 164 -2.57 -12.66 -5.16
CA ARG A 164 -1.31 -11.97 -5.47
C ARG A 164 -1.01 -10.88 -4.45
N PHE A 165 0.22 -10.88 -3.98
CA PHE A 165 0.78 -9.82 -3.14
C PHE A 165 1.71 -8.94 -3.96
N TYR A 166 1.54 -7.62 -3.85
CA TYR A 166 2.41 -6.64 -4.47
C TYR A 166 3.00 -5.72 -3.41
N THR A 167 4.29 -5.47 -3.49
CA THR A 167 4.96 -4.52 -2.61
C THR A 167 6.06 -3.77 -3.33
N VAL A 168 6.37 -2.59 -2.84
CA VAL A 168 7.56 -1.83 -3.21
C VAL A 168 8.48 -1.79 -2.00
N ASN A 169 9.79 -1.81 -2.21
CA ASN A 169 10.78 -1.75 -1.12
C ASN A 169 12.13 -1.27 -1.65
N LYS A 170 13.07 -1.01 -0.74
CA LYS A 170 14.47 -0.76 -1.11
C LYS A 170 15.15 -2.05 -1.54
N GLU A 171 16.13 -1.97 -2.44
CA GLU A 171 16.88 -3.11 -2.98
C GLU A 171 17.55 -3.96 -1.90
N GLU A 172 18.08 -3.32 -0.84
CA GLU A 172 18.72 -3.98 0.31
C GLU A 172 17.81 -4.96 1.05
N ARG A 173 16.47 -4.83 0.89
CA ARG A 173 15.49 -5.72 1.52
C ARG A 173 15.09 -6.92 0.64
N LEU A 174 15.70 -7.07 -0.55
CA LEU A 174 15.31 -8.11 -1.52
C LEU A 174 15.42 -9.52 -0.94
N THR A 175 16.50 -9.81 -0.23
CA THR A 175 16.71 -11.12 0.40
C THR A 175 15.64 -11.41 1.44
N ASP A 176 15.36 -10.45 2.32
CA ASP A 176 14.31 -10.58 3.35
C ASP A 176 12.93 -10.80 2.72
N LEU A 177 12.61 -10.05 1.67
CA LEU A 177 11.36 -10.21 0.92
C LEU A 177 11.19 -11.64 0.41
N PHE A 178 12.22 -12.22 -0.19
CA PHE A 178 12.16 -13.60 -0.70
C PHE A 178 12.02 -14.63 0.41
N VAL A 179 12.79 -14.47 1.49
CA VAL A 179 12.74 -15.36 2.66
C VAL A 179 11.36 -15.33 3.30
N PHE A 180 10.83 -14.15 3.61
CA PHE A 180 9.53 -14.02 4.27
C PHE A 180 8.38 -14.41 3.34
N CYS A 181 8.41 -14.04 2.06
CA CYS A 181 7.41 -14.48 1.11
C CYS A 181 7.31 -16.02 1.09
N ARG A 182 8.42 -16.73 0.93
CA ARG A 182 8.41 -18.19 0.92
C ARG A 182 8.01 -18.80 2.26
N LYS A 183 8.46 -18.22 3.38
CA LYS A 183 8.06 -18.64 4.73
C LYS A 183 6.54 -18.67 4.90
N TYR A 184 5.83 -17.71 4.31
CA TYR A 184 4.38 -17.58 4.41
C TYR A 184 3.62 -18.07 3.15
N GLY A 185 4.24 -18.88 2.31
CA GLY A 185 3.61 -19.51 1.15
C GLY A 185 3.28 -18.58 -0.01
N LEU A 186 3.96 -17.44 -0.08
CA LEU A 186 3.91 -16.50 -1.19
C LEU A 186 5.14 -16.69 -2.09
N GLU A 187 4.96 -17.29 -3.25
CA GLU A 187 6.08 -17.49 -4.18
C GLU A 187 6.34 -16.25 -5.04
N PRO A 188 7.56 -15.67 -5.02
CA PRO A 188 7.95 -14.54 -5.87
C PRO A 188 7.77 -14.86 -7.36
N LYS A 189 7.09 -13.99 -8.11
CA LYS A 189 6.73 -14.23 -9.52
C LYS A 189 7.26 -13.19 -10.49
N ARG A 190 7.23 -11.92 -10.10
CA ARG A 190 7.74 -10.83 -10.93
C ARG A 190 8.52 -9.85 -10.06
N LEU A 191 9.67 -9.43 -10.54
CA LEU A 191 10.53 -8.42 -9.93
C LEU A 191 10.81 -7.33 -10.96
N LYS A 192 10.65 -6.07 -10.59
CA LYS A 192 11.09 -4.92 -11.37
C LYS A 192 12.00 -4.04 -10.52
N LEU A 193 13.13 -3.64 -11.09
CA LEU A 193 14.06 -2.68 -10.49
C LEU A 193 13.81 -1.31 -11.10
N LEU A 194 13.70 -0.29 -10.24
CA LEU A 194 13.56 1.10 -10.67
C LEU A 194 14.72 1.89 -10.06
N HIS A 195 15.55 2.45 -10.92
CA HIS A 195 16.66 3.31 -10.52
C HIS A 195 16.22 4.77 -10.54
N SER A 196 16.51 5.51 -9.48
CA SER A 196 16.39 6.96 -9.47
C SER A 196 17.62 7.59 -10.12
N GLU A 197 17.51 8.83 -10.59
CA GLU A 197 18.64 9.61 -11.11
C GLU A 197 19.78 9.78 -10.08
N LYS A 198 19.44 9.67 -8.78
CA LYS A 198 20.39 9.76 -7.65
C LYS A 198 21.03 8.42 -7.28
N GLY A 199 20.83 7.37 -8.08
CA GLY A 199 21.40 6.05 -7.85
C GLY A 199 20.66 5.16 -6.85
N ALA A 200 19.62 5.66 -6.16
CA ALA A 200 18.80 4.81 -5.30
C ALA A 200 17.98 3.84 -6.14
N CYS A 201 17.96 2.58 -5.74
CA CYS A 201 17.17 1.54 -6.39
C CYS A 201 16.03 1.09 -5.49
N ILE A 202 14.83 1.10 -6.04
CA ILE A 202 13.67 0.48 -5.41
C ILE A 202 13.24 -0.75 -6.21
N ILE A 203 12.65 -1.70 -5.53
CA ILE A 203 12.15 -2.94 -6.11
C ILE A 203 10.64 -3.00 -6.00
N LEU A 204 10.02 -3.46 -7.07
CA LEU A 204 8.61 -3.83 -7.10
C LEU A 204 8.52 -5.35 -7.19
N LEU A 205 7.87 -5.98 -6.23
CA LEU A 205 7.73 -7.43 -6.17
C LEU A 205 6.27 -7.85 -6.29
N GLU A 206 6.01 -8.85 -7.13
CA GLU A 206 4.79 -9.64 -7.11
C GLU A 206 5.11 -11.03 -6.58
N ALA A 207 4.34 -11.48 -5.58
CA ALA A 207 4.36 -12.85 -5.10
C ALA A 207 2.95 -13.47 -5.16
N LYS A 208 2.84 -14.77 -5.36
CA LYS A 208 1.58 -15.49 -5.52
C LYS A 208 1.41 -16.55 -4.43
N LYS A 209 0.26 -16.54 -3.74
CA LYS A 209 -0.06 -17.56 -2.73
C LYS A 209 -0.24 -18.93 -3.37
N GLY A 210 0.54 -19.91 -2.89
CA GLY A 210 0.56 -21.26 -3.45
C GLY A 210 1.09 -21.33 -4.89
N GLY A 211 1.88 -20.33 -5.32
CA GLY A 211 2.51 -20.32 -6.64
C GLY A 211 3.59 -21.38 -6.78
N LYS A 212 3.78 -21.94 -7.99
CA LYS A 212 4.94 -22.76 -8.33
C LYS A 212 6.17 -21.85 -8.45
N SER A 213 7.39 -22.39 -8.25
CA SER A 213 8.65 -21.67 -8.44
C SER A 213 8.78 -21.04 -9.84
N GLY A 214 9.64 -20.06 -9.97
CA GLY A 214 9.90 -19.35 -11.23
C GLY A 214 9.65 -17.86 -11.14
N LEU A 215 10.73 -17.08 -10.99
CA LEU A 215 10.76 -15.62 -10.96
C LEU A 215 11.06 -15.07 -12.35
N ARG A 216 10.32 -14.02 -12.75
CA ARG A 216 10.63 -13.23 -13.94
C ARG A 216 11.11 -11.84 -13.53
N ILE A 217 12.31 -11.45 -13.95
CA ILE A 217 12.84 -10.10 -13.82
C ILE A 217 12.35 -9.27 -15.00
N ILE A 218 11.81 -8.09 -14.73
CA ILE A 218 11.30 -7.13 -15.72
C ILE A 218 12.34 -6.04 -15.87
N THR A 219 12.91 -5.91 -17.06
CA THR A 219 14.00 -4.97 -17.37
C THR A 219 13.54 -3.69 -18.08
N LYS A 220 12.25 -3.60 -18.44
CA LYS A 220 11.65 -2.43 -19.10
C LYS A 220 10.31 -2.07 -18.47
#